data_1940edb9f49bc2099802dbaa5c83726e
#
_entry.id   1940edb9f49bc2099802dbaa5c83726e
#
_cell.length_a   1.000
_cell.length_b   1.000
_cell.length_c   1.000
_cell.angle_alpha   90.00
_cell.angle_beta   90.00
_cell.angle_gamma   90.00
#
_symmetry.space_group_name_H-M   'P 1'
#
loop_
_entity.id
_entity.type
_entity.pdbx_description
1 polymer ?
#
loop_
_entity_poly.entity_id
_entity_poly.type
_entity_poly.pdbx_seq_one_letter_code
_entity_poly.pdbx_strand_id
1 'polypeptide(L)'
;MVSTLLRPTPLFLIAALLRVALLLYGTFQDAHSAIKYTDIDYLVFTDASRYVWHAQSPYARDTYRYTPLLAWLLVPTVSLFSFGKVVFALADLLAGWLIVRVLRRRGLPPEQAGAFAALWLWNPMVATISTRGSSEGLLGVLTMALVWAVEGRRVNVAAAVLGLGVHFKIYPCIWAPAIAWWMDDEHMQRKQASPPARLAGFLSRDRIQLAAVSLATFMGLNVLMYAVYGHPFLVHTFFHHLTRVDHRHNFSPYNVLLYLASSEPGTSLHAESLAFLPQLSLSCVLIPLVLAKKDLATCMMAQTFAFVTFNKVCTSQVRRPDTLATVGGS
;
A
#
# COMPACT_ATOMS: atom_id res chain seq x y z
N MET A 1 8.74 7.55 -34.14
CA MET A 1 8.39 6.14 -33.71
C MET A 1 8.22 6.00 -32.20
N VAL A 2 9.17 6.39 -31.37
CA VAL A 2 9.04 6.26 -29.89
C VAL A 2 7.85 7.07 -29.34
N SER A 3 7.61 8.28 -29.79
CA SER A 3 6.49 9.14 -29.36
C SER A 3 5.10 8.51 -29.62
N THR A 4 4.98 7.71 -30.68
CA THR A 4 3.71 7.03 -31.01
C THR A 4 3.39 5.91 -30.01
N LEU A 5 4.39 5.19 -29.51
CA LEU A 5 4.24 4.11 -28.53
C LEU A 5 3.83 4.64 -27.14
N LEU A 6 4.17 5.91 -26.85
CA LEU A 6 3.85 6.56 -25.58
C LEU A 6 2.44 7.18 -25.55
N ARG A 7 1.69 7.10 -26.65
CA ARG A 7 0.26 7.45 -26.65
C ARG A 7 -0.54 6.44 -25.81
N PRO A 8 -1.67 6.86 -25.24
CA PRO A 8 -2.42 6.01 -24.29
C PRO A 8 -2.71 4.61 -24.83
N THR A 9 -3.24 4.47 -26.04
CA THR A 9 -3.64 3.16 -26.59
C THR A 9 -2.46 2.17 -26.69
N PRO A 10 -1.35 2.43 -27.41
CA PRO A 10 -0.25 1.51 -27.48
C PRO A 10 0.47 1.31 -26.13
N LEU A 11 0.54 2.37 -25.28
CA LEU A 11 1.11 2.29 -23.96
C LEU A 11 0.43 1.22 -23.11
N PHE A 12 -0.90 1.26 -23.03
CA PHE A 12 -1.68 0.30 -22.23
C PHE A 12 -1.76 -1.07 -22.89
N LEU A 13 -1.78 -1.16 -24.22
CA LEU A 13 -1.74 -2.44 -24.92
C LEU A 13 -0.47 -3.22 -24.61
N ILE A 14 0.70 -2.56 -24.72
CA ILE A 14 2.00 -3.18 -24.40
C ILE A 14 2.04 -3.60 -22.91
N ALA A 15 1.57 -2.73 -22.02
CA ALA A 15 1.50 -3.02 -20.59
C ALA A 15 0.60 -4.23 -20.28
N ALA A 16 -0.55 -4.35 -20.96
CA ALA A 16 -1.46 -5.49 -20.82
C ALA A 16 -0.82 -6.77 -21.38
N LEU A 17 -0.22 -6.71 -22.57
CA LEU A 17 0.47 -7.85 -23.18
C LEU A 17 1.62 -8.36 -22.30
N LEU A 18 2.40 -7.46 -21.69
CA LEU A 18 3.45 -7.84 -20.73
C LEU A 18 2.87 -8.65 -19.56
N ARG A 19 1.76 -8.20 -18.98
CA ARG A 19 1.11 -8.91 -17.85
C ARG A 19 0.50 -10.24 -18.27
N VAL A 20 -0.13 -10.31 -19.43
CA VAL A 20 -0.63 -11.57 -19.98
C VAL A 20 0.51 -12.56 -20.21
N ALA A 21 1.61 -12.12 -20.83
CA ALA A 21 2.78 -12.97 -21.04
C ALA A 21 3.35 -13.50 -19.71
N LEU A 22 3.45 -12.63 -18.68
CA LEU A 22 3.94 -13.03 -17.36
C LEU A 22 2.96 -13.97 -16.62
N LEU A 23 1.64 -13.77 -16.76
CA LEU A 23 0.65 -14.69 -16.21
C LEU A 23 0.73 -16.09 -16.86
N LEU A 24 0.86 -16.15 -18.18
CA LEU A 24 1.05 -17.42 -18.91
C LEU A 24 2.38 -18.08 -18.54
N TYR A 25 3.45 -17.31 -18.50
CA TYR A 25 4.76 -17.80 -18.07
C TYR A 25 4.72 -18.30 -16.62
N GLY A 26 4.04 -17.57 -15.74
CA GLY A 26 3.88 -17.97 -14.34
C GLY A 26 3.16 -19.29 -14.16
N THR A 27 2.10 -19.55 -14.93
CA THR A 27 1.41 -20.85 -14.91
C THR A 27 2.31 -21.97 -15.44
N PHE A 28 3.08 -21.69 -16.48
CA PHE A 28 4.05 -22.66 -17.01
C PHE A 28 5.17 -22.96 -15.98
N GLN A 29 5.76 -21.93 -15.38
CA GLN A 29 6.80 -22.10 -14.37
C GLN A 29 6.29 -22.85 -13.14
N ASP A 30 5.10 -22.52 -12.65
CA ASP A 30 4.49 -23.17 -11.49
C ASP A 30 4.23 -24.69 -11.75
N ALA A 31 3.96 -25.07 -13.00
CA ALA A 31 3.76 -26.47 -13.39
C ALA A 31 5.07 -27.24 -13.52
N HIS A 32 6.14 -26.62 -14.08
CA HIS A 32 7.33 -27.35 -14.54
C HIS A 32 8.60 -27.09 -13.73
N SER A 33 8.63 -26.09 -12.84
CA SER A 33 9.83 -25.72 -12.06
C SER A 33 9.68 -26.05 -10.58
N ALA A 34 10.80 -26.43 -9.95
CA ALA A 34 10.88 -26.53 -8.49
C ALA A 34 10.72 -25.15 -7.81
N ILE A 35 11.23 -24.09 -8.46
CA ILE A 35 11.08 -22.70 -7.98
C ILE A 35 9.79 -22.16 -8.56
N LYS A 36 8.80 -21.95 -7.69
CA LYS A 36 7.49 -21.45 -8.10
C LYS A 36 7.51 -19.96 -8.42
N TYR A 37 6.77 -19.56 -9.45
CA TYR A 37 6.54 -18.17 -9.82
C TYR A 37 5.59 -17.50 -8.83
N THR A 38 4.55 -18.21 -8.42
CA THR A 38 3.54 -17.73 -7.48
C THR A 38 4.18 -17.35 -6.14
N ASP A 39 3.86 -16.16 -5.65
CA ASP A 39 4.29 -15.68 -4.35
C ASP A 39 3.65 -16.48 -3.22
N ILE A 40 4.39 -16.69 -2.12
CA ILE A 40 3.88 -17.41 -0.96
C ILE A 40 2.72 -16.66 -0.30
N ASP A 41 2.75 -15.31 -0.32
CA ASP A 41 1.66 -14.51 0.22
C ASP A 41 0.36 -14.72 -0.55
N TYR A 42 0.45 -15.02 -1.87
CA TYR A 42 -0.75 -15.35 -2.65
C TYR A 42 -1.42 -16.65 -2.20
N LEU A 43 -0.62 -17.64 -1.79
CA LEU A 43 -1.17 -18.88 -1.22
C LEU A 43 -1.86 -18.59 0.12
N VAL A 44 -1.29 -17.70 0.94
CA VAL A 44 -1.94 -17.27 2.18
C VAL A 44 -3.27 -16.56 1.90
N PHE A 45 -3.34 -15.71 0.86
CA PHE A 45 -4.58 -15.04 0.47
C PHE A 45 -5.64 -16.02 -0.02
N THR A 46 -5.25 -16.95 -0.88
CA THR A 46 -6.19 -17.94 -1.43
C THR A 46 -6.69 -18.92 -0.37
N ASP A 47 -5.84 -19.34 0.56
CA ASP A 47 -6.27 -20.15 1.70
C ASP A 47 -7.25 -19.40 2.59
N ALA A 48 -6.95 -18.14 2.94
CA ALA A 48 -7.85 -17.29 3.73
C ALA A 48 -9.20 -17.09 3.03
N SER A 49 -9.19 -16.91 1.70
CA SER A 49 -10.41 -16.78 0.89
C SER A 49 -11.24 -18.08 0.88
N ARG A 50 -10.57 -19.23 0.90
CA ARG A 50 -11.25 -20.53 1.02
C ARG A 50 -11.94 -20.70 2.37
N TYR A 51 -11.31 -20.25 3.49
CA TYR A 51 -11.97 -20.22 4.79
C TYR A 51 -13.20 -19.32 4.79
N VAL A 52 -13.10 -18.12 4.19
CA VAL A 52 -14.25 -17.22 4.04
C VAL A 52 -15.38 -17.87 3.21
N TRP A 53 -15.05 -18.55 2.13
CA TRP A 53 -16.04 -19.29 1.32
C TRP A 53 -16.81 -20.34 2.13
N HIS A 54 -16.17 -20.98 3.08
CA HIS A 54 -16.78 -21.93 4.01
C HIS A 54 -17.37 -21.27 5.28
N ALA A 55 -17.64 -19.95 5.25
CA ALA A 55 -18.15 -19.17 6.37
C ALA A 55 -17.28 -19.23 7.65
N GLN A 56 -15.97 -19.46 7.47
CA GLN A 56 -14.97 -19.49 8.53
C GLN A 56 -14.15 -18.19 8.54
N SER A 57 -13.44 -17.95 9.66
CA SER A 57 -12.57 -16.79 9.78
C SER A 57 -11.35 -16.90 8.85
N PRO A 58 -10.94 -15.84 8.12
CA PRO A 58 -9.72 -15.84 7.33
C PRO A 58 -8.47 -16.01 8.22
N TYR A 59 -8.58 -15.71 9.50
CA TYR A 59 -7.52 -15.85 10.51
C TYR A 59 -7.32 -17.29 10.99
N ALA A 60 -8.16 -18.23 10.55
CA ALA A 60 -7.87 -19.66 10.68
C ALA A 60 -6.59 -20.05 9.90
N ARG A 61 -6.16 -19.23 8.93
CA ARG A 61 -4.83 -19.31 8.33
C ARG A 61 -3.82 -18.57 9.21
N ASP A 62 -2.98 -19.28 9.95
CA ASP A 62 -2.05 -18.75 10.98
C ASP A 62 -1.19 -17.56 10.54
N THR A 63 -0.83 -17.50 9.25
CA THR A 63 0.02 -16.45 8.69
C THR A 63 -0.75 -15.33 8.00
N TYR A 64 -2.09 -15.36 8.00
CA TYR A 64 -2.89 -14.28 7.42
C TYR A 64 -2.87 -13.05 8.33
N ARG A 65 -2.28 -11.95 7.83
CA ARG A 65 -2.07 -10.70 8.58
C ARG A 65 -2.59 -9.47 7.83
N TYR A 66 -3.69 -9.66 7.11
CA TYR A 66 -4.29 -8.65 6.24
C TYR A 66 -5.75 -8.42 6.64
N THR A 67 -6.34 -7.33 6.10
CA THR A 67 -7.78 -7.07 6.28
C THR A 67 -8.63 -8.18 5.65
N PRO A 68 -9.77 -8.56 6.27
CA PRO A 68 -10.69 -9.51 5.68
C PRO A 68 -11.25 -9.08 4.32
N LEU A 69 -11.25 -7.77 4.00
CA LEU A 69 -11.66 -7.27 2.68
C LEU A 69 -10.86 -7.89 1.54
N LEU A 70 -9.57 -8.14 1.76
CA LEU A 70 -8.74 -8.80 0.75
C LEU A 70 -9.17 -10.26 0.55
N ALA A 71 -9.44 -10.99 1.64
CA ALA A 71 -9.93 -12.35 1.54
C ALA A 71 -11.31 -12.42 0.87
N TRP A 72 -12.21 -11.47 1.15
CA TRP A 72 -13.52 -11.37 0.49
C TRP A 72 -13.39 -11.09 -1.01
N LEU A 73 -12.53 -10.15 -1.39
CA LEU A 73 -12.25 -9.83 -2.79
C LEU A 73 -11.76 -11.05 -3.57
N LEU A 74 -11.00 -11.90 -2.91
CA LEU A 74 -10.35 -13.06 -3.54
C LEU A 74 -11.14 -14.37 -3.42
N VAL A 75 -12.37 -14.36 -2.89
CA VAL A 75 -13.23 -15.56 -2.83
C VAL A 75 -13.35 -16.30 -4.18
N PRO A 76 -13.43 -15.62 -5.35
CA PRO A 76 -13.47 -16.34 -6.62
C PRO A 76 -12.22 -17.17 -6.95
N THR A 77 -11.12 -17.00 -6.19
CA THR A 77 -9.92 -17.84 -6.34
C THR A 77 -10.17 -19.30 -5.95
N VAL A 78 -11.23 -19.59 -5.21
CA VAL A 78 -11.66 -20.94 -4.88
C VAL A 78 -12.00 -21.74 -6.15
N SER A 79 -12.62 -21.09 -7.13
CA SER A 79 -12.97 -21.69 -8.43
C SER A 79 -11.90 -21.45 -9.50
N LEU A 80 -11.26 -20.27 -9.49
CA LEU A 80 -10.25 -19.87 -10.47
C LEU A 80 -9.02 -19.32 -9.76
N PHE A 81 -8.02 -20.18 -9.54
CA PHE A 81 -6.80 -19.81 -8.78
C PHE A 81 -6.12 -18.53 -9.28
N SER A 82 -6.07 -18.30 -10.59
CA SER A 82 -5.44 -17.12 -11.19
C SER A 82 -6.28 -15.84 -11.08
N PHE A 83 -7.53 -15.90 -10.59
CA PHE A 83 -8.41 -14.73 -10.48
C PHE A 83 -7.74 -13.54 -9.76
N GLY A 84 -7.15 -13.79 -8.59
CA GLY A 84 -6.51 -12.74 -7.82
C GLY A 84 -5.31 -12.11 -8.53
N LYS A 85 -4.49 -12.91 -9.24
CA LYS A 85 -3.39 -12.42 -10.06
C LYS A 85 -3.88 -11.51 -11.19
N VAL A 86 -5.01 -11.85 -11.81
CA VAL A 86 -5.64 -10.99 -12.83
C VAL A 86 -6.15 -9.70 -12.22
N VAL A 87 -6.82 -9.75 -11.06
CA VAL A 87 -7.27 -8.55 -10.33
C VAL A 87 -6.09 -7.63 -10.01
N PHE A 88 -4.97 -8.15 -9.53
CA PHE A 88 -3.79 -7.35 -9.19
C PHE A 88 -3.11 -6.77 -10.44
N ALA A 89 -3.05 -7.53 -11.54
CA ALA A 89 -2.57 -7.05 -12.82
C ALA A 89 -3.46 -5.92 -13.39
N LEU A 90 -4.78 -6.04 -13.28
CA LEU A 90 -5.71 -4.97 -13.65
C LEU A 90 -5.56 -3.74 -12.74
N ALA A 91 -5.31 -3.94 -11.45
CA ALA A 91 -5.02 -2.83 -10.53
C ALA A 91 -3.77 -2.05 -10.95
N ASP A 92 -2.70 -2.71 -11.41
CA ASP A 92 -1.53 -2.03 -11.96
C ASP A 92 -1.87 -1.15 -13.18
N LEU A 93 -2.70 -1.66 -14.09
CA LEU A 93 -3.14 -0.90 -15.26
C LEU A 93 -3.99 0.30 -14.84
N LEU A 94 -4.87 0.12 -13.87
CA LEU A 94 -5.70 1.20 -13.31
C LEU A 94 -4.83 2.26 -12.61
N ALA A 95 -3.83 1.86 -11.84
CA ALA A 95 -2.87 2.78 -11.23
C ALA A 95 -2.14 3.59 -12.30
N GLY A 96 -1.65 2.94 -13.36
CA GLY A 96 -1.04 3.61 -14.51
C GLY A 96 -1.98 4.59 -15.22
N TRP A 97 -3.25 4.24 -15.36
CA TRP A 97 -4.27 5.15 -15.90
C TRP A 97 -4.46 6.38 -15.01
N LEU A 98 -4.52 6.20 -13.70
CA LEU A 98 -4.60 7.31 -12.76
C LEU A 98 -3.36 8.21 -12.83
N ILE A 99 -2.15 7.63 -12.98
CA ILE A 99 -0.91 8.41 -13.21
C ILE A 99 -1.06 9.31 -14.43
N VAL A 100 -1.47 8.74 -15.57
CA VAL A 100 -1.71 9.53 -16.79
C VAL A 100 -2.73 10.64 -16.53
N ARG A 101 -3.83 10.34 -15.83
CA ARG A 101 -4.90 11.31 -15.50
C ARG A 101 -4.39 12.46 -14.63
N VAL A 102 -3.57 12.18 -13.63
CA VAL A 102 -2.95 13.20 -12.76
C VAL A 102 -2.00 14.07 -13.58
N LEU A 103 -1.10 13.48 -14.36
CA LEU A 103 -0.13 14.20 -15.16
C LEU A 103 -0.78 15.06 -16.24
N ARG A 104 -1.83 14.55 -16.89
CA ARG A 104 -2.64 15.31 -17.87
C ARG A 104 -3.34 16.50 -17.22
N ARG A 105 -3.85 16.35 -15.99
CA ARG A 105 -4.44 17.46 -15.23
C ARG A 105 -3.42 18.54 -14.87
N ARG A 106 -2.16 18.15 -14.64
CA ARG A 106 -1.04 19.06 -14.43
C ARG A 106 -0.54 19.75 -15.71
N GLY A 107 -1.19 19.50 -16.86
CA GLY A 107 -0.89 20.17 -18.14
C GLY A 107 0.14 19.47 -19.02
N LEU A 108 0.65 18.28 -18.65
CA LEU A 108 1.62 17.56 -19.48
C LEU A 108 0.95 17.09 -20.80
N PRO A 109 1.64 17.18 -21.96
CA PRO A 109 1.19 16.57 -23.21
C PRO A 109 0.99 15.06 -23.09
N PRO A 110 0.12 14.43 -23.93
CA PRO A 110 -0.16 12.99 -23.84
C PRO A 110 1.08 12.11 -23.88
N GLU A 111 2.02 12.42 -24.77
CA GLU A 111 3.26 11.64 -24.94
C GLU A 111 4.17 11.74 -23.71
N GLN A 112 4.29 12.92 -23.11
CA GLN A 112 5.09 13.10 -21.89
C GLN A 112 4.44 12.41 -20.69
N ALA A 113 3.13 12.56 -20.51
CA ALA A 113 2.39 11.85 -19.47
C ALA A 113 2.53 10.33 -19.65
N GLY A 114 2.50 9.84 -20.89
CA GLY A 114 2.73 8.44 -21.24
C GLY A 114 4.15 8.00 -20.93
N ALA A 115 5.18 8.82 -21.19
CA ALA A 115 6.56 8.51 -20.87
C ALA A 115 6.79 8.30 -19.37
N PHE A 116 6.23 9.18 -18.54
CA PHE A 116 6.29 9.00 -17.09
C PHE A 116 5.47 7.80 -16.61
N ALA A 117 4.29 7.57 -17.16
CA ALA A 117 3.48 6.41 -16.82
C ALA A 117 4.12 5.08 -17.26
N ALA A 118 4.94 5.08 -18.32
CA ALA A 118 5.69 3.90 -18.77
C ALA A 118 6.67 3.39 -17.69
N LEU A 119 7.20 4.27 -16.83
CA LEU A 119 8.05 3.88 -15.70
C LEU A 119 7.33 2.94 -14.72
N TRP A 120 6.01 3.01 -14.66
CA TRP A 120 5.17 2.09 -13.91
C TRP A 120 4.66 0.95 -14.79
N LEU A 121 4.05 1.28 -15.93
CA LEU A 121 3.30 0.35 -16.77
C LEU A 121 4.20 -0.68 -17.46
N TRP A 122 5.39 -0.28 -17.90
CA TRP A 122 6.35 -1.14 -18.61
C TRP A 122 7.46 -1.67 -17.70
N ASN A 123 7.43 -1.30 -16.43
CA ASN A 123 8.39 -1.83 -15.47
C ASN A 123 8.16 -3.32 -15.24
N PRO A 124 9.12 -4.19 -15.58
CA PRO A 124 8.97 -5.63 -15.43
C PRO A 124 8.87 -6.04 -13.97
N MET A 125 9.48 -5.30 -13.03
CA MET A 125 9.35 -5.58 -11.60
C MET A 125 7.92 -5.35 -11.12
N VAL A 126 7.29 -4.22 -11.49
CA VAL A 126 5.90 -3.92 -11.12
C VAL A 126 4.98 -5.00 -11.69
N ALA A 127 5.13 -5.32 -12.98
CA ALA A 127 4.33 -6.36 -13.63
C ALA A 127 4.55 -7.76 -13.02
N THR A 128 5.78 -8.08 -12.62
CA THR A 128 6.09 -9.36 -11.95
C THR A 128 5.47 -9.42 -10.56
N ILE A 129 5.52 -8.36 -9.76
CA ILE A 129 4.94 -8.31 -8.42
C ILE A 129 3.45 -8.64 -8.48
N SER A 130 2.67 -7.98 -9.35
CA SER A 130 1.23 -8.21 -9.46
C SER A 130 0.88 -9.59 -10.03
N THR A 131 1.59 -10.04 -11.07
CA THR A 131 1.33 -11.33 -11.72
C THR A 131 1.79 -12.53 -10.89
N ARG A 132 2.69 -12.34 -9.94
CA ARG A 132 3.02 -13.34 -8.90
C ARG A 132 1.94 -13.46 -7.83
N GLY A 133 1.04 -12.48 -7.72
CA GLY A 133 -0.08 -12.50 -6.78
C GLY A 133 0.09 -11.58 -5.56
N SER A 134 0.91 -10.54 -5.65
CA SER A 134 1.01 -9.52 -4.60
C SER A 134 -0.10 -8.47 -4.73
N SER A 135 -0.70 -8.09 -3.61
CA SER A 135 -1.79 -7.09 -3.54
C SER A 135 -1.32 -5.63 -3.64
N GLU A 136 -0.03 -5.39 -3.88
CA GLU A 136 0.54 -4.02 -3.91
C GLU A 136 -0.06 -3.15 -5.02
N GLY A 137 -0.50 -3.75 -6.13
CA GLY A 137 -1.21 -3.03 -7.19
C GLY A 137 -2.50 -2.35 -6.71
N LEU A 138 -3.24 -2.97 -5.78
CA LEU A 138 -4.44 -2.35 -5.17
C LEU A 138 -4.07 -1.10 -4.38
N LEU A 139 -2.97 -1.17 -3.64
CA LEU A 139 -2.47 -0.02 -2.88
C LEU A 139 -1.96 1.09 -3.80
N GLY A 140 -1.34 0.73 -4.92
CA GLY A 140 -0.98 1.66 -5.98
C GLY A 140 -2.20 2.43 -6.53
N VAL A 141 -3.32 1.73 -6.76
CA VAL A 141 -4.60 2.36 -7.14
C VAL A 141 -5.08 3.33 -6.07
N LEU A 142 -5.12 2.91 -4.79
CA LEU A 142 -5.59 3.75 -3.69
C LEU A 142 -4.71 5.00 -3.54
N THR A 143 -3.38 4.86 -3.66
CA THR A 143 -2.43 5.97 -3.61
C THR A 143 -2.68 6.97 -4.73
N MET A 144 -2.76 6.50 -5.97
CA MET A 144 -2.96 7.38 -7.11
C MET A 144 -4.37 7.98 -7.16
N ALA A 145 -5.39 7.25 -6.70
CA ALA A 145 -6.74 7.78 -6.53
C ALA A 145 -6.79 8.88 -5.47
N LEU A 146 -6.03 8.72 -4.38
CA LEU A 146 -5.89 9.73 -3.33
C LEU A 146 -5.27 11.02 -3.89
N VAL A 147 -4.12 10.92 -4.56
CA VAL A 147 -3.48 12.09 -5.23
C VAL A 147 -4.45 12.75 -6.19
N TRP A 148 -5.08 11.98 -7.07
CA TRP A 148 -6.05 12.48 -8.05
C TRP A 148 -7.24 13.20 -7.39
N ALA A 149 -7.75 12.66 -6.27
CA ALA A 149 -8.88 13.24 -5.56
C ALA A 149 -8.47 14.53 -4.82
N VAL A 150 -7.32 14.55 -4.15
CA VAL A 150 -6.81 15.73 -3.42
C VAL A 150 -6.53 16.87 -4.39
N GLU A 151 -5.74 16.64 -5.45
CA GLU A 151 -5.44 17.66 -6.45
C GLU A 151 -6.70 18.13 -7.20
N GLY A 152 -7.69 17.24 -7.28
CA GLY A 152 -9.02 17.57 -7.81
C GLY A 152 -9.93 18.29 -6.84
N ARG A 153 -9.49 18.58 -5.62
CA ARG A 153 -10.29 19.19 -4.54
C ARG A 153 -11.55 18.42 -4.19
N ARG A 154 -11.54 17.10 -4.42
CA ARG A 154 -12.67 16.20 -4.13
C ARG A 154 -12.53 15.66 -2.71
N VAL A 155 -12.75 16.52 -1.73
CA VAL A 155 -12.45 16.25 -0.30
C VAL A 155 -13.06 14.95 0.18
N ASN A 156 -14.36 14.69 -0.07
CA ASN A 156 -15.02 13.46 0.38
C ASN A 156 -14.41 12.20 -0.25
N VAL A 157 -14.08 12.25 -1.55
CA VAL A 157 -13.46 11.11 -2.23
C VAL A 157 -12.05 10.88 -1.69
N ALA A 158 -11.27 11.96 -1.51
CA ALA A 158 -9.93 11.87 -0.92
C ALA A 158 -9.98 11.28 0.49
N ALA A 159 -10.91 11.74 1.31
CA ALA A 159 -11.10 11.27 2.67
C ALA A 159 -11.51 9.79 2.73
N ALA A 160 -12.49 9.37 1.91
CA ALA A 160 -12.92 7.98 1.83
C ALA A 160 -11.79 7.05 1.35
N VAL A 161 -11.05 7.48 0.31
CA VAL A 161 -9.89 6.71 -0.20
C VAL A 161 -8.78 6.63 0.84
N LEU A 162 -8.51 7.72 1.58
CA LEU A 162 -7.53 7.71 2.66
C LEU A 162 -7.95 6.74 3.77
N GLY A 163 -9.19 6.82 4.25
CA GLY A 163 -9.71 5.92 5.28
C GLY A 163 -9.69 4.45 4.85
N LEU A 164 -10.06 4.15 3.60
CA LEU A 164 -9.96 2.81 3.01
C LEU A 164 -8.51 2.36 2.89
N GLY A 165 -7.61 3.24 2.44
CA GLY A 165 -6.18 2.93 2.33
C GLY A 165 -5.55 2.57 3.67
N VAL A 166 -5.87 3.32 4.73
CA VAL A 166 -5.41 3.03 6.10
C VAL A 166 -6.00 1.72 6.63
N HIS A 167 -7.27 1.42 6.31
CA HIS A 167 -7.86 0.13 6.66
C HIS A 167 -7.19 -1.04 5.92
N PHE A 168 -6.83 -0.85 4.65
CA PHE A 168 -6.18 -1.88 3.83
C PHE A 168 -4.74 -2.16 4.28
N LYS A 169 -3.97 -1.12 4.56
CA LYS A 169 -2.65 -1.13 5.21
C LYS A 169 -2.51 0.12 6.06
N ILE A 170 -1.95 0.03 7.24
CA ILE A 170 -1.93 1.14 8.20
C ILE A 170 -1.06 2.32 7.75
N TYR A 171 0.02 2.07 6.99
CA TYR A 171 1.01 3.10 6.67
C TYR A 171 0.50 4.30 5.85
N PRO A 172 -0.54 4.24 4.99
CA PRO A 172 -1.11 5.42 4.34
C PRO A 172 -1.54 6.54 5.29
N CYS A 173 -1.69 6.26 6.59
CA CYS A 173 -1.96 7.29 7.60
C CYS A 173 -0.88 8.39 7.63
N ILE A 174 0.38 8.08 7.24
CA ILE A 174 1.48 9.05 7.19
C ILE A 174 1.21 10.20 6.20
N TRP A 175 0.36 10.00 5.19
CA TRP A 175 0.04 11.01 4.20
C TRP A 175 -0.99 12.03 4.69
N ALA A 176 -1.77 11.69 5.74
CA ALA A 176 -2.80 12.58 6.28
C ALA A 176 -2.27 13.96 6.70
N PRO A 177 -1.12 14.09 7.42
CA PRO A 177 -0.54 15.39 7.74
C PRO A 177 -0.14 16.21 6.50
N ALA A 178 0.43 15.56 5.48
CA ALA A 178 0.81 16.23 4.23
C ALA A 178 -0.41 16.78 3.49
N ILE A 179 -1.47 15.98 3.38
CA ILE A 179 -2.73 16.38 2.73
C ILE A 179 -3.37 17.53 3.52
N ALA A 180 -3.45 17.42 4.85
CA ALA A 180 -3.99 18.48 5.69
C ALA A 180 -3.19 19.79 5.59
N TRP A 181 -1.85 19.71 5.49
CA TRP A 181 -0.99 20.85 5.30
C TRP A 181 -1.13 21.49 3.91
N TRP A 182 -1.29 20.66 2.88
CA TRP A 182 -1.51 21.08 1.49
C TRP A 182 -2.87 21.80 1.32
N MET A 183 -3.90 21.46 2.09
CA MET A 183 -5.26 22.01 1.98
C MET A 183 -5.35 23.43 2.59
N ASP A 184 -4.54 24.35 2.11
CA ASP A 184 -4.65 25.79 2.44
C ASP A 184 -5.59 26.51 1.45
N ASP A 185 -5.79 27.81 1.66
CA ASP A 185 -6.73 28.61 0.86
C ASP A 185 -6.28 28.74 -0.59
N GLU A 186 -4.96 28.79 -0.83
CA GLU A 186 -4.37 28.89 -2.17
C GLU A 186 -4.65 27.61 -2.98
N HIS A 187 -4.26 26.45 -2.45
CA HIS A 187 -4.47 25.17 -3.14
C HIS A 187 -5.96 24.81 -3.27
N MET A 188 -6.77 25.19 -2.29
CA MET A 188 -8.22 24.98 -2.32
C MET A 188 -8.98 26.04 -3.13
N GLN A 189 -8.27 27.08 -3.64
CA GLN A 189 -8.83 28.22 -4.41
C GLN A 189 -10.01 28.90 -3.69
N ARG A 190 -9.85 29.15 -2.41
CA ARG A 190 -10.82 29.91 -1.63
C ARG A 190 -10.53 31.39 -1.72
N LYS A 191 -11.60 32.19 -1.69
CA LYS A 191 -11.44 33.62 -1.46
C LYS A 191 -10.89 33.83 -0.03
N GLN A 192 -9.77 34.54 0.08
CA GLN A 192 -9.22 34.91 1.38
C GLN A 192 -10.28 35.64 2.19
N ALA A 193 -10.81 35.01 3.22
CA ALA A 193 -11.52 35.70 4.28
C ALA A 193 -10.47 36.40 5.15
N SER A 194 -10.84 37.55 5.76
CA SER A 194 -9.99 38.33 6.66
C SER A 194 -9.18 37.43 7.60
N PRO A 195 -7.90 37.78 7.93
CA PRO A 195 -6.98 36.90 8.59
C PRO A 195 -7.56 36.40 9.92
N PRO A 196 -7.93 35.11 10.02
CA PRO A 196 -8.39 34.55 11.28
C PRO A 196 -7.20 34.38 12.23
N ALA A 197 -7.46 34.39 13.54
CA ALA A 197 -6.46 34.04 14.54
C ALA A 197 -5.77 32.71 14.11
N ARG A 198 -4.42 32.68 14.11
CA ARG A 198 -3.56 31.69 13.44
C ARG A 198 -3.95 30.22 13.66
N LEU A 199 -4.51 29.85 14.79
CA LEU A 199 -4.98 28.49 15.10
C LEU A 199 -6.38 28.17 14.53
N ALA A 200 -7.31 29.13 14.58
CA ALA A 200 -8.65 28.95 14.01
C ALA A 200 -8.60 28.84 12.47
N GLY A 201 -7.63 29.48 11.81
CA GLY A 201 -7.42 29.37 10.38
C GLY A 201 -6.93 27.99 9.91
N PHE A 202 -6.27 27.23 10.80
CA PHE A 202 -5.88 25.86 10.47
C PHE A 202 -7.06 24.90 10.41
N LEU A 203 -8.09 25.09 11.25
CA LEU A 203 -9.30 24.24 11.29
C LEU A 203 -10.31 24.64 10.21
N SER A 204 -9.91 24.54 8.96
CA SER A 204 -10.81 24.81 7.83
C SER A 204 -11.86 23.70 7.68
N ARG A 205 -13.02 24.06 7.08
CA ARG A 205 -14.12 23.12 6.80
C ARG A 205 -13.62 21.86 6.07
N ASP A 206 -12.75 22.02 5.06
CA ASP A 206 -12.28 20.89 4.25
C ASP A 206 -11.33 19.98 5.05
N ARG A 207 -10.49 20.53 5.95
CA ARG A 207 -9.66 19.72 6.84
C ARG A 207 -10.49 18.94 7.85
N ILE A 208 -11.51 19.58 8.42
CA ILE A 208 -12.46 18.90 9.32
C ILE A 208 -13.21 17.80 8.56
N GLN A 209 -13.65 18.10 7.34
CA GLN A 209 -14.35 17.14 6.48
C GLN A 209 -13.43 15.98 6.07
N LEU A 210 -12.15 16.26 5.70
CA LEU A 210 -11.15 15.23 5.46
C LEU A 210 -10.99 14.31 6.67
N ALA A 211 -10.79 14.89 7.86
CA ALA A 211 -10.60 14.12 9.09
C ALA A 211 -11.84 13.30 9.45
N ALA A 212 -13.02 13.93 9.43
CA ALA A 212 -14.28 13.28 9.82
C ALA A 212 -14.64 12.12 8.87
N VAL A 213 -14.57 12.34 7.54
CA VAL A 213 -14.95 11.32 6.56
C VAL A 213 -13.90 10.21 6.51
N SER A 214 -12.59 10.51 6.58
CA SER A 214 -11.56 9.47 6.61
C SER A 214 -11.63 8.62 7.87
N LEU A 215 -11.87 9.25 9.02
CA LEU A 215 -12.06 8.53 10.28
C LEU A 215 -13.35 7.70 10.26
N ALA A 216 -14.46 8.26 9.78
CA ALA A 216 -15.71 7.52 9.65
C ALA A 216 -15.58 6.31 8.72
N THR A 217 -14.88 6.45 7.58
CA THR A 217 -14.62 5.34 6.65
C THR A 217 -13.75 4.27 7.32
N PHE A 218 -12.64 4.68 7.93
CA PHE A 218 -11.73 3.76 8.62
C PHE A 218 -12.44 3.03 9.76
N MET A 219 -13.11 3.77 10.66
CA MET A 219 -13.79 3.19 11.81
C MET A 219 -15.01 2.35 11.40
N GLY A 220 -15.79 2.79 10.41
CA GLY A 220 -16.90 2.02 9.90
C GLY A 220 -16.49 0.65 9.37
N LEU A 221 -15.41 0.61 8.57
CA LEU A 221 -14.85 -0.65 8.09
C LEU A 221 -14.31 -1.52 9.24
N ASN A 222 -13.61 -0.91 10.21
CA ASN A 222 -13.10 -1.66 11.36
C ASN A 222 -14.21 -2.21 12.26
N VAL A 223 -15.26 -1.43 12.52
CA VAL A 223 -16.42 -1.88 13.29
C VAL A 223 -17.13 -3.03 12.58
N LEU A 224 -17.30 -2.93 11.24
CA LEU A 224 -17.88 -4.00 10.43
C LEU A 224 -17.04 -5.29 10.55
N MET A 225 -15.71 -5.19 10.34
CA MET A 225 -14.83 -6.36 10.42
C MET A 225 -14.76 -6.94 11.83
N TYR A 226 -14.79 -6.08 12.85
CA TYR A 226 -14.82 -6.51 14.24
C TYR A 226 -16.15 -7.20 14.61
N ALA A 227 -17.26 -6.70 14.12
CA ALA A 227 -18.56 -7.33 14.34
C ALA A 227 -18.63 -8.75 13.73
N VAL A 228 -17.95 -8.98 12.58
CA VAL A 228 -17.95 -10.28 11.90
C VAL A 228 -16.91 -11.24 12.48
N TYR A 229 -15.69 -10.76 12.79
CA TYR A 229 -14.53 -11.62 13.12
C TYR A 229 -14.00 -11.42 14.55
N GLY A 230 -14.52 -10.44 15.29
CA GLY A 230 -14.17 -10.21 16.69
C GLY A 230 -12.71 -9.79 16.92
N HIS A 231 -12.21 -10.08 18.12
CA HIS A 231 -10.87 -9.70 18.56
C HIS A 231 -9.72 -10.19 17.64
N PRO A 232 -9.77 -11.41 17.04
CA PRO A 232 -8.74 -11.86 16.10
C PRO A 232 -8.47 -10.90 14.95
N PHE A 233 -9.50 -10.18 14.46
CA PHE A 233 -9.31 -9.14 13.44
C PHE A 233 -8.32 -8.05 13.88
N LEU A 234 -8.48 -7.48 15.08
CA LEU A 234 -7.59 -6.43 15.56
C LEU A 234 -6.16 -6.93 15.79
N VAL A 235 -6.03 -8.11 16.39
CA VAL A 235 -4.73 -8.71 16.67
C VAL A 235 -3.95 -8.96 15.39
N HIS A 236 -4.56 -9.63 14.43
CA HIS A 236 -3.84 -10.07 13.23
C HIS A 236 -3.66 -8.94 12.19
N THR A 237 -4.63 -8.04 12.05
CA THR A 237 -4.55 -6.96 11.05
C THR A 237 -3.70 -5.78 11.51
N PHE A 238 -3.72 -5.44 12.82
CA PHE A 238 -3.07 -4.21 13.31
C PHE A 238 -2.01 -4.48 14.37
N PHE A 239 -2.35 -5.14 15.49
CA PHE A 239 -1.44 -5.27 16.62
C PHE A 239 -0.20 -6.10 16.28
N HIS A 240 -0.34 -7.14 15.47
CA HIS A 240 0.80 -7.93 15.01
C HIS A 240 1.90 -7.08 14.36
N HIS A 241 1.53 -6.08 13.57
CA HIS A 241 2.49 -5.22 12.89
C HIS A 241 3.19 -4.23 13.85
N LEU A 242 2.54 -3.84 14.94
CA LEU A 242 3.11 -2.96 15.95
C LEU A 242 4.09 -3.70 16.87
N THR A 243 3.80 -4.95 17.19
CA THR A 243 4.58 -5.76 18.14
C THR A 243 5.65 -6.61 17.48
N ARG A 244 5.61 -6.75 16.14
CA ARG A 244 6.56 -7.58 15.40
C ARG A 244 7.99 -7.10 15.60
N VAL A 245 8.85 -8.00 16.06
CA VAL A 245 10.31 -7.86 16.10
C VAL A 245 10.89 -8.96 15.24
N ASP A 246 11.74 -8.61 14.27
CA ASP A 246 12.46 -9.57 13.44
C ASP A 246 13.93 -9.15 13.40
N HIS A 247 14.81 -9.96 13.97
CA HIS A 247 16.26 -9.73 14.02
C HIS A 247 17.03 -10.62 13.03
N ARG A 248 16.39 -11.63 12.44
CA ARG A 248 17.08 -12.61 11.57
C ARG A 248 17.04 -12.23 10.10
N HIS A 249 15.94 -11.65 9.61
CA HIS A 249 15.71 -11.32 8.21
C HIS A 249 15.36 -9.84 8.05
N ASN A 250 16.15 -8.97 8.69
CA ASN A 250 15.90 -7.55 8.77
C ASN A 250 17.03 -6.75 8.08
N PHE A 251 16.68 -5.99 7.06
CA PHE A 251 17.58 -5.09 6.33
C PHE A 251 17.47 -3.63 6.78
N SER A 252 16.79 -3.38 7.91
CA SER A 252 16.67 -2.03 8.45
C SER A 252 17.99 -1.53 9.04
N PRO A 253 18.17 -0.20 9.18
CA PRO A 253 19.32 0.38 9.89
C PRO A 253 19.44 -0.10 11.35
N TYR A 254 18.34 -0.61 11.92
CA TYR A 254 18.25 -1.09 13.30
C TYR A 254 18.60 -2.57 13.47
N ASN A 255 18.92 -3.29 12.39
CA ASN A 255 19.14 -4.75 12.45
C ASN A 255 20.17 -5.15 13.52
N VAL A 256 21.34 -4.50 13.52
CA VAL A 256 22.43 -4.81 14.47
C VAL A 256 21.98 -4.52 15.90
N LEU A 257 21.30 -3.40 16.11
CA LEU A 257 20.79 -3.01 17.44
C LEU A 257 19.76 -3.99 17.96
N LEU A 258 18.82 -4.44 17.12
CA LEU A 258 17.82 -5.44 17.47
C LEU A 258 18.45 -6.81 17.73
N TYR A 259 19.49 -7.17 16.98
CA TYR A 259 20.23 -8.41 17.18
C TYR A 259 20.97 -8.40 18.52
N LEU A 260 21.68 -7.33 18.85
CA LEU A 260 22.37 -7.17 20.14
C LEU A 260 21.39 -7.16 21.31
N ALA A 261 20.29 -6.42 21.20
CA ALA A 261 19.25 -6.39 22.23
C ALA A 261 18.59 -7.77 22.47
N SER A 262 18.54 -8.63 21.46
CA SER A 262 18.02 -9.99 21.61
C SER A 262 18.95 -10.94 22.35
N SER A 263 20.24 -10.63 22.45
CA SER A 263 21.26 -11.46 23.12
C SER A 263 21.45 -11.11 24.60
N GLU A 264 21.00 -9.93 25.04
CA GLU A 264 21.07 -9.50 26.44
C GLU A 264 19.66 -9.27 27.03
N PRO A 265 19.00 -10.31 27.54
CA PRO A 265 17.72 -10.15 28.23
C PRO A 265 17.95 -9.46 29.59
N GLY A 266 17.77 -8.16 29.65
CA GLY A 266 17.91 -7.40 30.91
C GLY A 266 18.22 -5.91 30.74
N THR A 267 18.57 -5.43 29.57
CA THR A 267 18.75 -4.00 29.33
C THR A 267 17.41 -3.29 29.20
N SER A 268 17.10 -2.46 30.19
CA SER A 268 15.82 -1.75 30.35
C SER A 268 15.54 -0.65 29.31
N LEU A 269 16.41 -0.41 28.35
CA LEU A 269 16.16 0.50 27.25
C LEU A 269 15.52 -0.28 26.10
N HIS A 270 14.21 -0.15 25.98
CA HIS A 270 13.47 -0.58 24.78
C HIS A 270 13.89 0.27 23.56
N ALA A 271 15.12 0.06 23.09
CA ALA A 271 15.68 0.73 21.91
C ALA A 271 14.75 0.58 20.67
N GLU A 272 13.95 -0.47 20.66
CA GLU A 272 12.91 -0.74 19.67
C GLU A 272 11.83 0.36 19.61
N SER A 273 11.48 0.96 20.76
CA SER A 273 10.50 2.06 20.81
C SER A 273 11.07 3.37 20.28
N LEU A 274 12.38 3.59 20.39
CA LEU A 274 13.06 4.78 19.87
C LEU A 274 13.16 4.77 18.34
N ALA A 275 13.14 3.59 17.70
CA ALA A 275 13.20 3.47 16.24
C ALA A 275 12.00 4.14 15.53
N PHE A 276 10.85 4.27 16.18
CA PHE A 276 9.70 4.98 15.63
C PHE A 276 9.86 6.50 15.60
N LEU A 277 10.71 7.09 16.44
CA LEU A 277 10.87 8.53 16.49
C LEU A 277 11.40 9.13 15.17
N PRO A 278 12.56 8.70 14.61
CA PRO A 278 13.00 9.22 13.33
C PRO A 278 12.04 8.88 12.19
N GLN A 279 11.43 7.70 12.20
CA GLN A 279 10.46 7.29 11.20
C GLN A 279 9.25 8.23 11.16
N LEU A 280 8.60 8.47 12.30
CA LEU A 280 7.38 9.27 12.37
C LEU A 280 7.68 10.77 12.29
N SER A 281 8.77 11.26 12.92
CA SER A 281 9.14 12.69 12.85
C SER A 281 9.48 13.11 11.42
N LEU A 282 10.22 12.29 10.66
CA LEU A 282 10.49 12.56 9.25
C LEU A 282 9.22 12.45 8.40
N SER A 283 8.52 11.30 8.46
CA SER A 283 7.42 11.04 7.55
C SER A 283 6.15 11.83 7.88
N CYS A 284 5.85 12.13 9.15
CA CYS A 284 4.60 12.80 9.52
C CYS A 284 4.74 14.29 9.81
N VAL A 285 5.97 14.81 10.06
CA VAL A 285 6.17 16.20 10.45
C VAL A 285 7.09 16.94 9.48
N LEU A 286 8.38 16.56 9.42
CA LEU A 286 9.37 17.37 8.71
C LEU A 286 9.14 17.40 7.19
N ILE A 287 8.95 16.26 6.57
CA ILE A 287 8.71 16.16 5.12
C ILE A 287 7.42 16.88 4.72
N PRO A 288 6.26 16.67 5.39
CA PRO A 288 5.05 17.45 5.14
C PRO A 288 5.24 18.95 5.21
N LEU A 289 5.88 19.44 6.27
CA LEU A 289 6.08 20.89 6.46
C LEU A 289 6.92 21.52 5.34
N VAL A 290 7.90 20.79 4.80
CA VAL A 290 8.83 21.32 3.79
C VAL A 290 8.30 21.14 2.36
N LEU A 291 7.69 20.00 2.06
CA LEU A 291 7.39 19.59 0.68
C LEU A 291 5.91 19.63 0.31
N ALA A 292 4.97 19.45 1.24
CA ALA A 292 3.57 19.26 0.87
C ALA A 292 3.00 20.40 0.05
N LYS A 293 3.32 21.67 0.41
CA LYS A 293 2.85 22.85 -0.32
C LYS A 293 3.58 23.08 -1.65
N LYS A 294 4.75 22.48 -1.85
CA LYS A 294 5.49 22.59 -3.11
C LYS A 294 4.96 21.60 -4.14
N ASP A 295 4.91 20.32 -3.77
CA ASP A 295 4.33 19.25 -4.58
C ASP A 295 3.89 18.08 -3.69
N LEU A 296 2.59 17.84 -3.64
CA LEU A 296 2.00 16.82 -2.77
C LEU A 296 2.48 15.40 -3.15
N ALA A 297 2.55 15.07 -4.44
CA ALA A 297 2.95 13.74 -4.87
C ALA A 297 4.42 13.44 -4.51
N THR A 298 5.32 14.40 -4.71
CA THR A 298 6.72 14.30 -4.27
C THR A 298 6.81 14.19 -2.75
N CYS A 299 5.99 14.94 -2.01
CA CYS A 299 5.93 14.85 -0.56
C CYS A 299 5.52 13.43 -0.12
N MET A 300 4.42 12.89 -0.64
CA MET A 300 3.94 11.54 -0.30
C MET A 300 4.97 10.46 -0.65
N MET A 301 5.67 10.60 -1.78
CA MET A 301 6.78 9.71 -2.16
C MET A 301 7.92 9.80 -1.13
N ALA A 302 8.39 11.00 -0.78
CA ALA A 302 9.45 11.21 0.19
C ALA A 302 9.07 10.67 1.59
N GLN A 303 7.81 10.88 2.03
CA GLN A 303 7.27 10.31 3.26
C GLN A 303 7.35 8.78 3.25
N THR A 304 6.97 8.15 2.13
CA THR A 304 7.01 6.69 2.00
C THR A 304 8.45 6.17 2.04
N PHE A 305 9.39 6.82 1.34
CA PHE A 305 10.81 6.46 1.40
C PHE A 305 11.36 6.59 2.83
N ALA A 306 11.12 7.70 3.51
CA ALA A 306 11.56 7.89 4.89
C ALA A 306 10.94 6.83 5.82
N PHE A 307 9.64 6.58 5.67
CA PHE A 307 8.93 5.60 6.48
C PHE A 307 9.49 4.19 6.31
N VAL A 308 9.79 3.77 5.07
CA VAL A 308 10.36 2.43 4.79
C VAL A 308 11.81 2.35 5.25
N THR A 309 12.63 3.38 4.98
CA THR A 309 14.04 3.41 5.34
C THR A 309 14.25 3.32 6.85
N PHE A 310 13.45 4.06 7.63
CA PHE A 310 13.53 4.08 9.09
C PHE A 310 12.56 3.13 9.77
N ASN A 311 12.00 2.15 9.03
CA ASN A 311 11.18 1.11 9.66
C ASN A 311 12.07 0.16 10.47
N LYS A 312 11.61 -0.20 11.67
CA LYS A 312 12.34 -1.15 12.53
C LYS A 312 12.50 -2.54 11.91
N VAL A 313 11.59 -2.94 11.02
CA VAL A 313 11.61 -4.22 10.30
C VAL A 313 11.44 -3.97 8.81
N CYS A 314 12.51 -4.20 8.06
CA CYS A 314 12.51 -4.17 6.60
C CYS A 314 12.95 -5.56 6.12
N THR A 315 12.02 -6.39 5.66
CA THR A 315 12.32 -7.75 5.19
C THR A 315 12.37 -7.78 3.67
N SER A 316 13.38 -8.47 3.12
CA SER A 316 13.38 -8.81 1.71
C SER A 316 12.37 -9.94 1.47
N GLN A 317 11.64 -9.89 0.37
CA GLN A 317 10.67 -10.93 0.00
C GLN A 317 11.31 -12.23 -0.51
N VAL A 318 12.64 -12.35 -0.44
CA VAL A 318 13.38 -13.57 -0.81
C VAL A 318 13.35 -14.53 0.37
N ARG A 319 12.35 -15.39 0.45
CA ARG A 319 12.39 -16.56 1.34
C ARG A 319 13.17 -17.68 0.63
N ARG A 320 14.17 -18.24 1.34
CA ARG A 320 14.79 -19.51 0.98
C ARG A 320 13.79 -20.67 1.18
N PRO A 321 13.81 -21.71 0.35
CA PRO A 321 12.89 -22.86 0.44
C PRO A 321 13.25 -23.87 1.56
N ASP A 322 13.93 -23.48 2.62
CA ASP A 322 14.53 -24.39 3.59
C ASP A 322 13.58 -24.99 4.65
N THR A 323 12.26 -24.91 4.48
CA THR A 323 11.30 -25.47 5.44
C THR A 323 10.44 -26.63 4.91
N LEU A 324 10.90 -27.35 3.89
CA LEU A 324 10.21 -28.57 3.40
C LEU A 324 10.92 -29.88 3.77
N ALA A 325 11.87 -29.87 4.69
CA ALA A 325 12.62 -31.06 5.08
C ALA A 325 12.44 -31.44 6.55
N THR A 326 11.19 -31.49 7.06
CA THR A 326 10.88 -32.25 8.29
C THR A 326 9.37 -32.55 8.39
N VAL A 327 8.83 -33.29 7.42
CA VAL A 327 7.66 -34.15 7.66
C VAL A 327 7.87 -35.42 6.83
N GLY A 328 8.62 -36.33 7.42
CA GLY A 328 8.84 -37.66 6.86
C GLY A 328 9.68 -38.45 7.84
N GLY A 329 9.05 -39.04 8.86
CA GLY A 329 9.77 -39.91 9.77
C GLY A 329 9.01 -40.22 11.06
N SER A 330 8.24 -41.26 11.03
CA SER A 330 7.66 -42.18 12.02
C SER A 330 6.17 -42.18 12.09
#